data_d29e7267febf8f67475ed2e9e14e6836
#
_entry.id   d29e7267febf8f67475ed2e9e14e6836
#
_cell.length_a   1.000
_cell.length_b   1.000
_cell.length_c   1.000
_cell.angle_alpha   90.00
_cell.angle_beta   90.00
_cell.angle_gamma   90.00
#
_symmetry.space_group_name_H-M   'P 1'
#
loop_
_entity.id
_entity.type
_entity.pdbx_description
1 polymer ?
#
loop_
_entity_poly.entity_id
_entity_poly.type
_entity_poly.pdbx_seq_one_letter_code
_entity_poly.pdbx_strand_id
1 'polypeptide(L)'
;MNFVNQKNVVFASILLILFGWLSPAIAHEVNKSAVVLLVAKNKAGKTVGTGSGFVIQPEGTITTNYHVLVDAYSVKAYFQNGSQVDVAGIYKIDRKKDFAILKLTEGRYSTLELGESSSLHDYDYTSALGYLSENVKENNGITEGIVGQTYGFVLGLHPQALSSIPFIYTTTAFGPGFSGGPLVDRNNKVVGIATIEGRSINLAIPIENIKPFLKEATTFSFRELLQQDKNSKEAMYYRGNFYLNGLGDPNKAIDEFEKVLAQDPNFTLARYDLAAAYNVLGMEDEAIRQYEKTIKLQPNFPEALSNLGGYYFRSGKIEHAKNMFEKAIKAYPNFIQALSNLGAVLNKLGQPEEAIPHLKKTLALNPEFAIAYFNLGNSQFAMNHFGEAQKSYERSVEMGLDFLSMHWKLYEIHFKNKEYKKAEKELKTILEIDPINDDAKKKLFSLPTTH
;
A
#
# COMPACT_ATOMS: atom_id res chain seq x y z
N MET A 1 18.68 -5.90 -47.22
CA MET A 1 17.48 -6.74 -47.37
C MET A 1 17.27 -7.48 -46.06
N ASN A 2 16.38 -6.97 -45.23
CA ASN A 2 16.12 -7.49 -43.87
C ASN A 2 14.98 -8.49 -43.92
N PHE A 3 15.26 -9.73 -43.53
CA PHE A 3 14.23 -10.70 -43.22
C PHE A 3 13.92 -10.61 -41.72
N VAL A 4 12.81 -9.95 -41.37
CA VAL A 4 12.24 -9.96 -40.02
C VAL A 4 11.44 -11.26 -39.86
N ASN A 5 11.78 -11.99 -38.84
CA ASN A 5 11.31 -13.34 -38.51
C ASN A 5 9.86 -13.31 -38.03
N GLN A 6 8.91 -13.78 -38.83
CA GLN A 6 7.46 -13.81 -38.59
C GLN A 6 7.00 -14.84 -37.56
N LYS A 7 7.90 -15.50 -36.82
CA LYS A 7 7.52 -16.56 -35.84
C LYS A 7 7.16 -16.07 -34.44
N ASN A 8 7.46 -14.81 -34.11
CA ASN A 8 7.17 -14.29 -32.75
C ASN A 8 5.81 -13.58 -32.61
N VAL A 9 5.05 -13.43 -33.70
CA VAL A 9 3.75 -12.74 -33.66
C VAL A 9 2.58 -13.69 -33.33
N VAL A 10 2.75 -14.99 -33.58
CA VAL A 10 1.67 -15.98 -33.38
C VAL A 10 1.52 -16.40 -31.90
N PHE A 11 2.60 -16.37 -31.09
CA PHE A 11 2.52 -16.72 -29.67
C PHE A 11 1.94 -15.62 -28.77
N ALA A 12 2.12 -14.36 -29.15
CA ALA A 12 1.51 -13.23 -28.43
C ALA A 12 -0.01 -13.15 -28.65
N SER A 13 -0.49 -13.63 -29.82
CA SER A 13 -1.91 -13.57 -30.18
C SER A 13 -2.74 -14.67 -29.51
N ILE A 14 -2.16 -15.81 -29.14
CA ILE A 14 -2.89 -16.93 -28.48
C ILE A 14 -3.00 -16.67 -26.97
N LEU A 15 -2.05 -15.98 -26.35
CA LEU A 15 -2.16 -15.60 -24.93
C LEU A 15 -3.19 -14.46 -24.72
N LEU A 16 -3.37 -13.59 -25.71
CA LEU A 16 -4.42 -12.54 -25.71
C LEU A 16 -5.83 -13.09 -25.89
N ILE A 17 -6.00 -14.27 -26.49
CA ILE A 17 -7.33 -14.87 -26.73
C ILE A 17 -7.85 -15.64 -25.50
N LEU A 18 -6.98 -16.14 -24.61
CA LEU A 18 -7.40 -16.79 -23.36
C LEU A 18 -7.66 -15.80 -22.21
N PHE A 19 -7.10 -14.59 -22.26
CA PHE A 19 -7.47 -13.49 -21.37
C PHE A 19 -8.58 -12.59 -21.96
N GLY A 20 -8.92 -12.72 -23.20
CA GLY A 20 -9.92 -11.93 -23.91
C GLY A 20 -11.36 -12.24 -23.59
N TRP A 21 -11.64 -13.25 -22.74
CA TRP A 21 -13.01 -13.58 -22.29
C TRP A 21 -13.30 -13.09 -20.86
N LEU A 22 -12.37 -12.42 -20.22
CA LEU A 22 -12.57 -11.58 -19.05
C LEU A 22 -12.26 -10.11 -19.42
N SER A 23 -12.73 -9.67 -20.59
CA SER A 23 -12.90 -8.23 -20.80
C SER A 23 -13.87 -7.76 -19.73
N PRO A 24 -13.46 -6.84 -18.82
CA PRO A 24 -14.46 -6.12 -18.06
C PRO A 24 -15.38 -5.49 -19.10
N ALA A 25 -16.66 -5.83 -19.05
CA ALA A 25 -17.68 -5.12 -19.81
C ALA A 25 -17.33 -3.65 -19.74
N ILE A 26 -17.23 -2.98 -20.88
CA ILE A 26 -16.80 -1.60 -21.09
C ILE A 26 -17.10 -0.78 -19.84
N ALA A 27 -16.12 -0.66 -18.94
CA ALA A 27 -16.26 0.21 -17.79
C ALA A 27 -16.37 1.61 -18.39
N HIS A 28 -17.52 2.24 -18.26
CA HIS A 28 -17.64 3.66 -18.59
C HIS A 28 -16.48 4.39 -17.90
N GLU A 29 -15.73 5.18 -18.66
CA GLU A 29 -14.57 5.88 -18.13
C GLU A 29 -15.03 6.74 -16.94
N VAL A 30 -14.38 6.55 -15.78
CA VAL A 30 -14.69 7.33 -14.57
C VAL A 30 -14.48 8.80 -14.89
N ASN A 31 -15.40 9.65 -14.47
CA ASN A 31 -15.30 11.10 -14.69
C ASN A 31 -14.14 11.72 -13.92
N LYS A 32 -12.94 11.63 -14.46
CA LYS A 32 -11.70 12.18 -13.88
C LYS A 32 -11.75 13.70 -13.67
N SER A 33 -12.62 14.41 -14.40
CA SER A 33 -12.76 15.86 -14.26
C SER A 33 -13.37 16.29 -12.92
N ALA A 34 -13.97 15.36 -12.19
CA ALA A 34 -14.48 15.59 -10.84
C ALA A 34 -13.43 15.37 -9.74
N VAL A 35 -12.24 14.86 -10.08
CA VAL A 35 -11.14 14.64 -9.13
C VAL A 35 -10.25 15.87 -9.10
N VAL A 36 -9.85 16.32 -7.92
CA VAL A 36 -9.04 17.52 -7.70
C VAL A 36 -7.77 17.18 -6.92
N LEU A 37 -6.68 17.90 -7.23
CA LEU A 37 -5.53 17.99 -6.35
C LEU A 37 -5.79 19.13 -5.34
N LEU A 38 -5.62 18.83 -4.06
CA LEU A 38 -5.68 19.82 -2.99
C LEU A 38 -4.27 20.16 -2.52
N VAL A 39 -3.98 21.45 -2.45
CA VAL A 39 -2.73 21.99 -1.91
C VAL A 39 -3.06 22.89 -0.73
N ALA A 40 -2.68 22.45 0.45
CA ALA A 40 -2.85 23.18 1.71
C ALA A 40 -1.60 23.99 2.02
N LYS A 41 -1.77 25.28 2.33
CA LYS A 41 -0.68 26.20 2.67
C LYS A 41 -0.89 26.79 4.06
N ASN A 42 0.19 26.95 4.81
CA ASN A 42 0.16 27.67 6.09
C ASN A 42 0.12 29.19 5.90
N LYS A 43 0.06 29.95 7.00
CA LYS A 43 0.03 31.42 6.98
C LYS A 43 1.24 32.06 6.29
N ALA A 44 2.38 31.39 6.24
CA ALA A 44 3.58 31.84 5.55
C ALA A 44 3.59 31.46 4.04
N GLY A 45 2.53 30.86 3.53
CA GLY A 45 2.43 30.41 2.14
C GLY A 45 3.17 29.10 1.82
N LYS A 46 3.79 28.47 2.82
CA LYS A 46 4.46 27.18 2.66
C LYS A 46 3.44 26.06 2.59
N THR A 47 3.62 25.12 1.65
CA THR A 47 2.82 23.89 1.55
C THR A 47 3.01 23.04 2.80
N VAL A 48 1.90 22.64 3.42
CA VAL A 48 1.83 21.82 4.64
C VAL A 48 1.06 20.51 4.42
N GLY A 49 0.35 20.41 3.31
CA GLY A 49 -0.35 19.18 2.93
C GLY A 49 -0.68 19.16 1.45
N THR A 50 -0.64 17.99 0.84
CA THR A 50 -1.11 17.73 -0.52
C THR A 50 -1.86 16.40 -0.53
N GLY A 51 -2.90 16.34 -1.34
CA GLY A 51 -3.68 15.12 -1.50
C GLY A 51 -4.74 15.29 -2.57
N SER A 52 -5.52 14.28 -2.77
CA SER A 52 -6.66 14.30 -3.69
C SER A 52 -7.95 14.66 -2.98
N GLY A 53 -8.93 15.04 -3.76
CA GLY A 53 -10.32 15.18 -3.35
C GLY A 53 -11.22 14.94 -4.56
N PHE A 54 -12.50 14.91 -4.36
CA PHE A 54 -13.45 14.81 -5.47
C PHE A 54 -14.74 15.57 -5.19
N VAL A 55 -15.34 16.05 -6.26
CA VAL A 55 -16.60 16.81 -6.22
C VAL A 55 -17.77 15.85 -6.10
N ILE A 56 -18.63 16.09 -5.11
CA ILE A 56 -19.81 15.26 -4.80
C ILE A 56 -21.13 15.99 -5.08
N GLN A 57 -21.11 17.34 -5.15
CA GLN A 57 -22.27 18.14 -5.52
C GLN A 57 -21.85 19.23 -6.51
N PRO A 58 -22.69 19.54 -7.52
CA PRO A 58 -22.32 20.46 -8.60
C PRO A 58 -22.10 21.91 -8.13
N GLU A 59 -22.58 22.29 -6.96
CA GLU A 59 -22.37 23.59 -6.34
C GLU A 59 -20.98 23.72 -5.69
N GLY A 60 -20.11 22.69 -5.82
CA GLY A 60 -18.74 22.71 -5.33
C GLY A 60 -18.54 22.15 -3.92
N THR A 61 -19.39 21.22 -3.51
CA THR A 61 -19.09 20.39 -2.32
C THR A 61 -18.07 19.31 -2.71
N ILE A 62 -16.93 19.29 -2.04
CA ILE A 62 -15.87 18.30 -2.25
C ILE A 62 -15.58 17.56 -0.95
N THR A 63 -15.03 16.35 -1.05
CA THR A 63 -14.51 15.60 0.09
C THR A 63 -13.05 15.23 -0.12
N THR A 64 -12.33 15.09 1.00
CA THR A 64 -10.93 14.69 1.07
C THR A 64 -10.63 14.08 2.44
N ASN A 65 -9.38 13.70 2.71
CA ASN A 65 -8.96 13.36 4.06
C ASN A 65 -8.70 14.61 4.92
N TYR A 66 -8.95 14.47 6.22
CA TYR A 66 -8.64 15.55 7.18
C TYR A 66 -7.13 15.81 7.27
N HIS A 67 -6.29 14.79 7.24
CA HIS A 67 -4.84 14.93 7.37
C HIS A 67 -4.24 15.83 6.27
N VAL A 68 -4.87 15.94 5.09
CA VAL A 68 -4.46 16.87 4.01
C VAL A 68 -4.57 18.33 4.45
N LEU A 69 -5.41 18.63 5.46
CA LEU A 69 -5.74 19.98 5.92
C LEU A 69 -5.02 20.37 7.22
N VAL A 70 -4.26 19.49 7.82
CA VAL A 70 -3.57 19.76 9.09
C VAL A 70 -2.61 20.95 8.90
N ASP A 71 -2.67 21.93 9.81
CA ASP A 71 -1.92 23.18 9.76
C ASP A 71 -2.25 24.10 8.55
N ALA A 72 -3.31 23.80 7.80
CA ALA A 72 -3.73 24.64 6.67
C ALA A 72 -4.29 25.98 7.12
N TYR A 73 -3.80 27.07 6.52
CA TYR A 73 -4.38 28.41 6.61
C TYR A 73 -5.26 28.72 5.39
N SER A 74 -4.93 28.13 4.24
CA SER A 74 -5.70 28.18 3.00
C SER A 74 -5.50 26.88 2.21
N VAL A 75 -6.50 26.54 1.40
CA VAL A 75 -6.45 25.37 0.51
C VAL A 75 -6.91 25.80 -0.89
N LYS A 76 -6.21 25.30 -1.90
CA LYS A 76 -6.56 25.50 -3.30
C LYS A 76 -6.79 24.14 -3.97
N ALA A 77 -7.85 24.05 -4.75
CA ALA A 77 -8.18 22.89 -5.58
C ALA A 77 -7.71 23.13 -7.02
N TYR A 78 -7.00 22.17 -7.60
CA TYR A 78 -6.52 22.18 -8.97
C TYR A 78 -7.21 21.06 -9.75
N PHE A 79 -7.84 21.42 -10.85
CA PHE A 79 -8.53 20.47 -11.73
C PHE A 79 -7.62 20.03 -12.88
N GLN A 80 -7.92 18.88 -13.47
CA GLN A 80 -7.15 18.32 -14.60
C GLN A 80 -7.09 19.23 -15.84
N ASN A 81 -8.09 20.10 -16.01
CA ASN A 81 -8.14 21.08 -17.10
C ASN A 81 -7.27 22.33 -16.85
N GLY A 82 -6.48 22.35 -15.78
CA GLY A 82 -5.62 23.47 -15.38
C GLY A 82 -6.35 24.58 -14.59
N SER A 83 -7.67 24.49 -14.38
CA SER A 83 -8.37 25.48 -13.56
C SER A 83 -8.01 25.33 -12.08
N GLN A 84 -7.96 26.48 -11.39
CA GLN A 84 -7.65 26.57 -9.96
C GLN A 84 -8.81 27.26 -9.25
N VAL A 85 -9.22 26.70 -8.12
CA VAL A 85 -10.36 27.19 -7.34
C VAL A 85 -9.98 27.22 -5.87
N ASP A 86 -10.30 28.33 -5.19
CA ASP A 86 -10.10 28.43 -3.75
C ASP A 86 -11.16 27.62 -2.99
N VAL A 87 -10.75 27.01 -1.89
CA VAL A 87 -11.68 26.40 -0.93
C VAL A 87 -12.19 27.52 -0.01
N ALA A 88 -13.48 27.82 -0.14
CA ALA A 88 -14.13 28.92 0.57
C ALA A 88 -14.36 28.65 2.06
N GLY A 89 -14.48 27.36 2.44
CA GLY A 89 -14.72 26.98 3.83
C GLY A 89 -14.88 25.47 4.01
N ILE A 90 -15.15 25.09 5.23
CA ILE A 90 -15.22 23.72 5.69
C ILE A 90 -16.62 23.45 6.24
N TYR A 91 -17.35 22.51 5.64
CA TYR A 91 -18.65 22.09 6.15
C TYR A 91 -18.51 21.15 7.34
N LYS A 92 -17.60 20.18 7.25
CA LYS A 92 -17.43 19.14 8.27
C LYS A 92 -15.99 18.63 8.30
N ILE A 93 -15.55 18.29 9.50
CA ILE A 93 -14.34 17.50 9.74
C ILE A 93 -14.68 16.38 10.72
N ASP A 94 -14.20 15.20 10.44
CA ASP A 94 -14.11 14.10 11.41
C ASP A 94 -12.63 13.69 11.53
N ARG A 95 -11.99 14.10 12.60
CA ARG A 95 -10.56 13.84 12.86
C ARG A 95 -10.29 12.37 13.13
N LYS A 96 -11.25 11.65 13.74
CA LYS A 96 -11.10 10.23 14.08
C LYS A 96 -11.27 9.34 12.87
N LYS A 97 -12.11 9.73 11.93
CA LYS A 97 -12.38 8.99 10.70
C LYS A 97 -11.58 9.51 9.51
N ASP A 98 -10.77 10.55 9.73
CA ASP A 98 -9.87 11.14 8.74
C ASP A 98 -10.57 11.65 7.46
N PHE A 99 -11.72 12.32 7.58
CA PHE A 99 -12.34 12.96 6.43
C PHE A 99 -12.71 14.42 6.66
N ALA A 100 -12.80 15.16 5.58
CA ALA A 100 -13.29 16.53 5.53
C ALA A 100 -14.25 16.74 4.36
N ILE A 101 -15.27 17.59 4.56
CA ILE A 101 -16.19 18.07 3.52
C ILE A 101 -15.99 19.58 3.41
N LEU A 102 -15.65 20.03 2.21
CA LEU A 102 -15.20 21.37 1.92
C LEU A 102 -16.14 22.04 0.91
N LYS A 103 -16.16 23.36 0.92
CA LYS A 103 -16.85 24.22 -0.03
C LYS A 103 -15.85 24.89 -0.95
N LEU A 104 -15.97 24.66 -2.26
CA LEU A 104 -15.28 25.49 -3.27
C LEU A 104 -15.96 26.87 -3.37
N THR A 105 -15.24 27.85 -3.88
CA THR A 105 -15.86 29.12 -4.29
C THR A 105 -16.94 28.88 -5.34
N GLU A 106 -17.78 29.90 -5.60
CA GLU A 106 -18.90 29.78 -6.53
C GLU A 106 -18.49 29.25 -7.91
N GLY A 107 -19.30 28.32 -8.43
CA GLY A 107 -19.07 27.66 -9.70
C GLY A 107 -20.01 26.48 -9.89
N ARG A 108 -19.91 25.85 -11.07
CA ARG A 108 -20.61 24.59 -11.36
C ARG A 108 -19.58 23.57 -11.81
N TYR A 109 -19.57 22.42 -11.14
CA TYR A 109 -18.52 21.43 -11.25
C TYR A 109 -19.08 20.08 -11.68
N SER A 110 -18.24 19.30 -12.39
CA SER A 110 -18.51 17.89 -12.63
C SER A 110 -18.46 17.12 -11.32
N THR A 111 -19.30 16.10 -11.17
CA THR A 111 -19.42 15.31 -9.93
C THR A 111 -19.19 13.83 -10.17
N LEU A 112 -18.89 13.09 -9.10
CA LEU A 112 -18.99 11.64 -9.05
C LEU A 112 -20.28 11.23 -8.32
N GLU A 113 -20.88 10.14 -8.78
CA GLU A 113 -22.05 9.55 -8.12
C GLU A 113 -21.61 8.73 -6.91
N LEU A 114 -22.30 8.90 -5.78
CA LEU A 114 -22.04 8.12 -4.58
C LEU A 114 -22.76 6.77 -4.64
N GLY A 115 -22.03 5.71 -4.37
CA GLY A 115 -22.51 4.35 -4.21
C GLY A 115 -22.81 3.97 -2.77
N GLU A 116 -22.77 2.66 -2.49
CA GLU A 116 -22.99 2.05 -1.18
C GLU A 116 -21.85 1.11 -0.86
N SER A 117 -20.99 1.42 0.14
CA SER A 117 -19.90 0.53 0.53
C SER A 117 -20.41 -0.75 1.21
N SER A 118 -21.62 -0.69 1.80
CA SER A 118 -22.28 -1.85 2.40
C SER A 118 -22.68 -2.93 1.37
N SER A 119 -22.69 -2.60 0.09
CA SER A 119 -22.97 -3.55 -1.01
C SER A 119 -21.73 -4.31 -1.48
N LEU A 120 -20.54 -3.96 -0.99
CA LEU A 120 -19.29 -4.59 -1.38
C LEU A 120 -19.12 -5.95 -0.70
N HIS A 121 -18.64 -6.92 -1.47
CA HIS A 121 -18.25 -8.25 -1.01
C HIS A 121 -16.75 -8.45 -1.24
N ASP A 122 -16.20 -9.46 -0.57
CA ASP A 122 -14.82 -9.88 -0.81
C ASP A 122 -14.62 -10.21 -2.29
N TYR A 123 -13.50 -9.73 -2.84
CA TYR A 123 -13.13 -9.86 -4.26
C TYR A 123 -13.94 -9.03 -5.24
N ASP A 124 -14.81 -8.13 -4.79
CA ASP A 124 -15.44 -7.15 -5.68
C ASP A 124 -14.36 -6.22 -6.26
N TYR A 125 -14.49 -5.97 -7.57
CA TYR A 125 -13.58 -5.08 -8.29
C TYR A 125 -13.75 -3.64 -7.85
N THR A 126 -12.62 -2.97 -7.62
CA THR A 126 -12.56 -1.55 -7.30
C THR A 126 -11.45 -0.85 -8.07
N SER A 127 -11.61 0.45 -8.27
CA SER A 127 -10.52 1.31 -8.74
C SER A 127 -10.44 2.59 -7.91
N ALA A 128 -9.24 3.12 -7.75
CA ALA A 128 -9.00 4.39 -7.08
C ALA A 128 -8.48 5.43 -8.07
N LEU A 129 -8.89 6.68 -7.86
CA LEU A 129 -8.38 7.81 -8.62
C LEU A 129 -7.70 8.79 -7.66
N GLY A 130 -6.60 9.40 -8.13
CA GLY A 130 -5.89 10.39 -7.35
C GLY A 130 -4.77 11.04 -8.14
N TYR A 131 -4.27 12.14 -7.66
CA TYR A 131 -3.10 12.80 -8.22
C TYR A 131 -1.84 12.12 -7.69
N LEU A 132 -0.94 11.73 -8.58
CA LEU A 132 0.36 11.19 -8.22
C LEU A 132 1.27 12.34 -7.78
N SER A 133 1.81 12.27 -6.56
CA SER A 133 2.66 13.34 -6.01
C SER A 133 3.93 13.59 -6.84
N GLU A 134 4.49 12.55 -7.46
CA GLU A 134 5.64 12.63 -8.35
C GLU A 134 5.36 13.41 -9.64
N ASN A 135 4.10 13.51 -10.04
CA ASN A 135 3.65 14.22 -11.24
C ASN A 135 3.16 15.64 -10.93
N VAL A 136 3.20 16.05 -9.66
CA VAL A 136 2.82 17.42 -9.25
C VAL A 136 4.03 18.34 -9.43
N LYS A 137 4.00 19.20 -10.44
CA LYS A 137 5.04 20.18 -10.71
C LYS A 137 4.56 21.58 -10.35
N GLU A 138 5.33 22.29 -9.53
CA GLU A 138 5.17 23.72 -9.33
C GLU A 138 6.07 24.47 -10.34
N ASN A 139 5.49 24.95 -11.44
CA ASN A 139 6.15 25.84 -12.38
C ASN A 139 5.50 27.22 -12.26
N ASN A 140 6.28 28.24 -11.85
CA ASN A 140 5.83 29.65 -11.77
C ASN A 140 4.49 29.84 -11.02
N GLY A 141 4.25 29.08 -9.95
CA GLY A 141 3.02 29.13 -9.16
C GLY A 141 1.83 28.39 -9.78
N ILE A 142 2.03 27.65 -10.86
CA ILE A 142 1.04 26.75 -11.45
C ILE A 142 1.40 25.34 -11.02
N THR A 143 0.44 24.67 -10.35
CA THR A 143 0.57 23.27 -9.98
C THR A 143 -0.16 22.42 -11.02
N GLU A 144 0.58 21.64 -11.77
CA GLU A 144 0.04 20.69 -12.76
C GLU A 144 0.16 19.27 -12.23
N GLY A 145 -0.82 18.44 -12.50
CA GLY A 145 -0.80 17.03 -12.12
C GLY A 145 -1.71 16.20 -13.01
N ILE A 146 -1.43 14.91 -13.07
CA ILE A 146 -2.23 13.94 -13.83
C ILE A 146 -2.99 13.06 -12.85
N VAL A 147 -4.30 12.88 -13.08
CA VAL A 147 -5.13 11.93 -12.33
C VAL A 147 -4.74 10.51 -12.77
N GLY A 148 -4.07 9.80 -11.87
CA GLY A 148 -3.82 8.37 -12.02
C GLY A 148 -5.06 7.56 -11.66
N GLN A 149 -5.12 6.33 -12.17
CA GLN A 149 -6.13 5.34 -11.81
C GLN A 149 -5.45 4.00 -11.58
N THR A 150 -5.75 3.37 -10.47
CA THR A 150 -5.26 2.05 -10.08
C THR A 150 -6.43 1.10 -9.87
N TYR A 151 -6.17 -0.18 -9.95
CA TYR A 151 -7.20 -1.21 -9.92
C TYR A 151 -6.88 -2.28 -8.89
N GLY A 152 -7.92 -2.93 -8.36
CA GLY A 152 -7.78 -4.00 -7.39
C GLY A 152 -9.13 -4.60 -6.98
N PHE A 153 -9.10 -5.29 -5.84
CA PHE A 153 -10.25 -6.00 -5.31
C PHE A 153 -10.43 -5.72 -3.83
N VAL A 154 -11.66 -5.78 -3.34
CA VAL A 154 -11.98 -5.74 -1.91
C VAL A 154 -11.47 -7.02 -1.24
N LEU A 155 -10.77 -6.88 -0.12
CA LEU A 155 -10.28 -7.99 0.69
C LEU A 155 -11.07 -8.15 2.02
N GLY A 156 -12.05 -7.31 2.24
CA GLY A 156 -12.88 -7.32 3.45
C GLY A 156 -12.88 -5.98 4.18
N LEU A 157 -13.38 -6.00 5.42
CA LEU A 157 -13.45 -4.85 6.28
C LEU A 157 -12.36 -4.93 7.37
N HIS A 158 -11.55 -3.88 7.46
CA HIS A 158 -10.46 -3.80 8.43
C HIS A 158 -10.92 -3.04 9.69
N PRO A 159 -10.84 -3.64 10.89
CA PRO A 159 -11.17 -2.93 12.13
C PRO A 159 -10.14 -1.82 12.38
N GLN A 160 -10.61 -0.58 12.45
CA GLN A 160 -9.78 0.57 12.72
C GLN A 160 -9.90 1.01 14.18
N ALA A 161 -8.76 1.29 14.83
CA ALA A 161 -8.70 1.66 16.22
C ALA A 161 -9.42 2.98 16.56
N LEU A 162 -9.50 3.92 15.61
CA LEU A 162 -10.12 5.24 15.81
C LEU A 162 -11.58 5.31 15.34
N SER A 163 -12.08 4.30 14.65
CA SER A 163 -13.44 4.32 14.08
C SER A 163 -14.25 3.11 14.53
N SER A 164 -15.52 3.34 14.86
CA SER A 164 -16.49 2.27 15.07
C SER A 164 -16.98 1.62 13.77
N ILE A 165 -16.68 2.24 12.62
CA ILE A 165 -17.03 1.73 11.30
C ILE A 165 -15.75 1.19 10.67
N PRO A 166 -15.71 -0.10 10.30
CA PRO A 166 -14.52 -0.71 9.70
C PRO A 166 -14.23 -0.06 8.33
N PHE A 167 -12.93 0.07 8.02
CA PHE A 167 -12.49 0.57 6.72
C PHE A 167 -12.58 -0.54 5.66
N ILE A 168 -12.74 -0.13 4.40
CA ILE A 168 -12.63 -1.04 3.25
C ILE A 168 -11.15 -1.36 3.06
N TYR A 169 -10.79 -2.63 3.17
CA TYR A 169 -9.47 -3.11 2.80
C TYR A 169 -9.48 -3.57 1.35
N THR A 170 -8.48 -3.13 0.58
CA THR A 170 -8.43 -3.42 -0.86
C THR A 170 -7.00 -3.69 -1.34
N THR A 171 -6.87 -4.45 -2.42
CA THR A 171 -5.61 -4.57 -3.17
C THR A 171 -5.39 -3.40 -4.13
N THR A 172 -6.40 -2.54 -4.32
CA THR A 172 -6.26 -1.32 -5.13
C THR A 172 -5.12 -0.48 -4.59
N ALA A 173 -4.07 -0.30 -5.36
CA ALA A 173 -2.87 0.38 -4.90
C ALA A 173 -3.14 1.89 -4.73
N PHE A 174 -2.81 2.42 -3.56
CA PHE A 174 -2.80 3.86 -3.30
C PHE A 174 -1.34 4.33 -3.23
N GLY A 175 -0.96 5.22 -4.13
CA GLY A 175 0.34 5.89 -4.10
C GLY A 175 0.28 7.22 -3.35
N PRO A 176 1.44 7.83 -3.03
CA PRO A 176 1.49 9.18 -2.49
C PRO A 176 0.70 10.16 -3.38
N GLY A 177 -0.23 10.91 -2.76
CA GLY A 177 -1.14 11.82 -3.45
C GLY A 177 -2.56 11.27 -3.67
N PHE A 178 -2.80 9.95 -3.52
CA PHE A 178 -4.15 9.36 -3.59
C PHE A 178 -5.01 9.67 -2.36
N SER A 179 -4.42 10.02 -1.23
CA SER A 179 -5.16 10.38 -0.01
C SER A 179 -6.27 11.38 -0.29
N GLY A 180 -7.50 11.04 0.07
CA GLY A 180 -8.71 11.83 -0.15
C GLY A 180 -9.38 11.61 -1.51
N GLY A 181 -8.76 10.84 -2.41
CA GLY A 181 -9.33 10.47 -3.70
C GLY A 181 -10.45 9.41 -3.59
N PRO A 182 -11.29 9.26 -4.62
CA PRO A 182 -12.38 8.30 -4.61
C PRO A 182 -11.90 6.86 -4.84
N LEU A 183 -12.43 5.92 -4.06
CA LEU A 183 -12.49 4.51 -4.40
C LEU A 183 -13.86 4.24 -5.04
N VAL A 184 -13.88 3.70 -6.26
CA VAL A 184 -15.10 3.44 -7.01
C VAL A 184 -15.29 1.94 -7.28
N ASP A 185 -16.56 1.52 -7.36
CA ASP A 185 -16.96 0.18 -7.75
C ASP A 185 -16.91 -0.02 -9.28
N ARG A 186 -17.30 -1.22 -9.74
CA ARG A 186 -17.39 -1.56 -11.18
C ARG A 186 -18.36 -0.67 -11.98
N ASN A 187 -19.29 0.02 -11.31
CA ASN A 187 -20.26 0.92 -11.92
C ASN A 187 -19.83 2.38 -11.85
N ASN A 188 -18.56 2.63 -11.48
CA ASN A 188 -17.99 3.97 -11.29
C ASN A 188 -18.66 4.80 -10.19
N LYS A 189 -19.37 4.16 -9.25
CA LYS A 189 -19.92 4.83 -8.08
C LYS A 189 -18.91 4.83 -6.94
N VAL A 190 -18.80 5.97 -6.26
CA VAL A 190 -17.87 6.11 -5.15
C VAL A 190 -18.36 5.29 -3.95
N VAL A 191 -17.58 4.34 -3.53
CA VAL A 191 -17.83 3.47 -2.37
C VAL A 191 -16.96 3.81 -1.17
N GLY A 192 -15.87 4.58 -1.39
CA GLY A 192 -14.98 4.98 -0.29
C GLY A 192 -14.08 6.16 -0.65
N ILE A 193 -13.37 6.66 0.36
CA ILE A 193 -12.34 7.70 0.26
C ILE A 193 -11.01 7.03 0.56
N ALA A 194 -10.08 7.03 -0.41
CA ALA A 194 -8.75 6.45 -0.23
C ALA A 194 -8.01 7.15 0.92
N THR A 195 -7.44 6.39 1.84
CA THR A 195 -6.60 6.94 2.90
C THR A 195 -5.30 6.15 2.99
N ILE A 196 -4.18 6.88 3.10
CA ILE A 196 -2.85 6.30 3.24
C ILE A 196 -2.37 6.65 4.66
N GLU A 197 -2.49 5.69 5.55
CA GLU A 197 -2.04 5.85 6.94
C GLU A 197 -0.61 5.34 7.17
N GLY A 198 0.29 5.49 6.18
CA GLY A 198 1.69 5.07 6.31
C GLY A 198 1.91 3.57 6.52
N ARG A 199 0.90 2.74 6.22
CA ARG A 199 0.89 1.30 6.49
C ARG A 199 1.02 0.50 5.22
N SER A 200 1.42 -0.74 5.37
CA SER A 200 1.56 -1.71 4.26
C SER A 200 0.21 -2.20 3.71
N ILE A 201 -0.89 -1.49 3.99
CA ILE A 201 -2.24 -1.86 3.57
C ILE A 201 -2.99 -0.66 2.98
N ASN A 202 -3.75 -0.90 1.93
CA ASN A 202 -4.57 0.11 1.28
C ASN A 202 -5.96 0.10 1.92
N LEU A 203 -6.31 1.19 2.57
CA LEU A 203 -7.58 1.37 3.27
C LEU A 203 -8.40 2.48 2.62
N ALA A 204 -9.73 2.31 2.60
CA ALA A 204 -10.62 3.40 2.22
C ALA A 204 -11.72 3.59 3.28
N ILE A 205 -12.02 4.84 3.56
CA ILE A 205 -13.10 5.24 4.47
C ILE A 205 -14.43 5.00 3.75
N PRO A 206 -15.34 4.18 4.30
CA PRO A 206 -16.64 3.94 3.67
C PRO A 206 -17.41 5.23 3.40
N ILE A 207 -18.01 5.33 2.21
CA ILE A 207 -18.67 6.56 1.75
C ILE A 207 -19.88 6.95 2.60
N GLU A 208 -20.47 6.01 3.32
CA GLU A 208 -21.56 6.26 4.26
C GLU A 208 -21.16 7.22 5.40
N ASN A 209 -19.87 7.33 5.71
CA ASN A 209 -19.39 8.24 6.74
C ASN A 209 -19.63 9.72 6.40
N ILE A 210 -19.68 10.10 5.12
CA ILE A 210 -19.89 11.49 4.71
C ILE A 210 -21.36 11.81 4.37
N LYS A 211 -22.16 10.83 3.96
CA LYS A 211 -23.54 11.02 3.50
C LYS A 211 -24.43 11.83 4.48
N PRO A 212 -24.36 11.62 5.81
CA PRO A 212 -25.18 12.40 6.74
C PRO A 212 -24.91 13.91 6.72
N PHE A 213 -23.73 14.32 6.27
CA PHE A 213 -23.26 15.71 6.33
C PHE A 213 -23.40 16.46 5.00
N LEU A 214 -23.93 15.84 3.94
CA LEU A 214 -24.07 16.46 2.61
C LEU A 214 -25.12 17.59 2.55
N LYS A 215 -25.92 17.74 3.58
CA LYS A 215 -26.94 18.80 3.72
C LYS A 215 -26.49 19.93 4.64
N GLU A 216 -25.25 19.90 5.12
CA GLU A 216 -24.70 21.00 5.95
C GLU A 216 -24.69 22.28 5.13
N ALA A 217 -25.26 23.34 5.71
CA ALA A 217 -25.41 24.62 5.04
C ALA A 217 -24.39 25.67 5.53
N THR A 218 -23.85 25.47 6.74
CA THR A 218 -22.90 26.40 7.36
C THR A 218 -21.49 25.92 7.25
N THR A 219 -20.58 26.82 6.90
CA THR A 219 -19.15 26.55 6.85
C THR A 219 -18.41 27.29 7.96
N PHE A 220 -17.28 26.75 8.38
CA PHE A 220 -16.30 27.45 9.21
C PHE A 220 -14.97 27.62 8.44
N SER A 221 -14.14 28.53 8.93
CA SER A 221 -12.90 28.90 8.26
C SER A 221 -11.71 28.03 8.63
N PHE A 222 -10.66 28.02 7.81
CA PHE A 222 -9.37 27.40 8.16
C PHE A 222 -8.73 28.03 9.41
N ARG A 223 -9.01 29.29 9.70
CA ARG A 223 -8.53 29.93 10.93
C ARG A 223 -9.19 29.32 12.18
N GLU A 224 -10.48 29.03 12.10
CA GLU A 224 -11.18 28.32 13.18
C GLU A 224 -10.69 26.89 13.31
N LEU A 225 -10.41 26.18 12.17
CA LEU A 225 -9.78 24.87 12.18
C LEU A 225 -8.46 24.89 12.95
N LEU A 226 -7.56 25.83 12.62
CA LEU A 226 -6.26 25.97 13.29
C LEU A 226 -6.39 26.21 14.81
N GLN A 227 -7.42 26.95 15.24
CA GLN A 227 -7.68 27.13 16.68
C GLN A 227 -8.16 25.85 17.34
N GLN A 228 -9.05 25.11 16.69
CA GLN A 228 -9.53 23.80 17.19
C GLN A 228 -8.41 22.77 17.24
N ASP A 229 -7.48 22.79 16.26
CA ASP A 229 -6.41 21.82 16.12
C ASP A 229 -5.20 22.07 17.02
N LYS A 230 -5.11 23.27 17.60
CA LYS A 230 -3.95 23.71 18.40
C LYS A 230 -3.54 22.69 19.50
N ASN A 231 -4.53 22.07 20.14
CA ASN A 231 -4.33 21.09 21.20
C ASN A 231 -5.00 19.74 20.89
N SER A 232 -5.38 19.49 19.61
CA SER A 232 -5.99 18.25 19.20
C SER A 232 -4.94 17.15 19.08
N LYS A 233 -5.12 16.07 19.82
CA LYS A 233 -4.24 14.89 19.72
C LYS A 233 -4.28 14.26 18.32
N GLU A 234 -5.44 14.28 17.65
CA GLU A 234 -5.58 13.80 16.29
C GLU A 234 -4.79 14.68 15.31
N ALA A 235 -4.81 16.01 15.45
CA ALA A 235 -3.99 16.89 14.62
C ALA A 235 -2.49 16.66 14.84
N MET A 236 -2.05 16.47 16.09
CA MET A 236 -0.66 16.10 16.41
C MET A 236 -0.30 14.74 15.80
N TYR A 237 -1.20 13.77 15.90
CA TYR A 237 -1.00 12.44 15.30
C TYR A 237 -0.77 12.52 13.80
N TYR A 238 -1.64 13.21 13.06
CA TYR A 238 -1.49 13.36 11.60
C TYR A 238 -0.28 14.22 11.22
N ARG A 239 0.09 15.20 12.03
CA ARG A 239 1.34 15.96 11.84
C ARG A 239 2.56 15.05 12.00
N GLY A 240 2.57 14.18 13.01
CA GLY A 240 3.60 13.16 13.20
C GLY A 240 3.69 12.23 11.98
N ASN A 241 2.58 11.76 11.46
CA ASN A 241 2.53 10.97 10.23
C ASN A 241 3.08 11.71 9.01
N PHE A 242 2.76 13.00 8.86
CA PHE A 242 3.30 13.83 7.78
C PHE A 242 4.83 13.99 7.90
N TYR A 243 5.36 14.17 9.11
CA TYR A 243 6.81 14.20 9.33
C TYR A 243 7.45 12.87 8.98
N LEU A 244 6.87 11.74 9.41
CA LEU A 244 7.43 10.42 9.16
C LEU A 244 7.40 10.02 7.68
N ASN A 245 6.24 10.09 7.06
CA ASN A 245 5.97 9.51 5.75
C ASN A 245 6.05 10.54 4.61
N GLY A 246 5.73 11.80 4.87
CA GLY A 246 5.74 12.87 3.88
C GLY A 246 7.08 13.60 3.77
N LEU A 247 7.74 13.85 4.89
CA LEU A 247 9.01 14.59 4.92
C LEU A 247 10.23 13.73 5.24
N GLY A 248 10.03 12.45 5.64
CA GLY A 248 11.12 11.58 6.05
C GLY A 248 11.89 12.09 7.27
N ASP A 249 11.20 12.78 8.20
CA ASP A 249 11.77 13.31 9.45
C ASP A 249 11.25 12.52 10.67
N PRO A 250 11.82 11.35 10.96
CA PRO A 250 11.36 10.51 12.06
C PRO A 250 11.54 11.15 13.43
N ASN A 251 12.50 12.08 13.61
CA ASN A 251 12.70 12.74 14.89
C ASN A 251 11.53 13.67 15.23
N LYS A 252 11.10 14.51 14.28
CA LYS A 252 9.90 15.35 14.49
C LYS A 252 8.62 14.52 14.64
N ALA A 253 8.54 13.37 13.94
CA ALA A 253 7.43 12.46 14.11
C ALA A 253 7.35 11.91 15.53
N ILE A 254 8.47 11.48 16.09
CA ILE A 254 8.57 11.03 17.49
C ILE A 254 8.08 12.10 18.45
N ASP A 255 8.55 13.35 18.30
CA ASP A 255 8.12 14.48 19.15
C ASP A 255 6.60 14.67 19.14
N GLU A 256 5.96 14.57 17.98
CA GLU A 256 4.50 14.71 17.87
C GLU A 256 3.77 13.48 18.46
N PHE A 257 4.23 12.26 18.19
CA PHE A 257 3.60 11.06 18.74
C PHE A 257 3.75 11.00 20.28
N GLU A 258 4.86 11.45 20.83
CA GLU A 258 5.05 11.54 22.29
C GLU A 258 4.09 12.56 22.92
N LYS A 259 3.84 13.72 22.28
CA LYS A 259 2.82 14.70 22.73
C LYS A 259 1.42 14.07 22.72
N VAL A 260 1.08 13.29 21.69
CA VAL A 260 -0.18 12.55 21.62
C VAL A 260 -0.28 11.58 22.81
N LEU A 261 0.76 10.79 23.04
CA LEU A 261 0.79 9.77 24.10
C LEU A 261 0.85 10.37 25.50
N ALA A 262 1.35 11.59 25.65
CA ALA A 262 1.28 12.35 26.89
C ALA A 262 -0.15 12.80 27.22
N GLN A 263 -0.97 13.11 26.21
CA GLN A 263 -2.39 13.46 26.38
C GLN A 263 -3.27 12.21 26.50
N ASP A 264 -2.98 11.18 25.73
CA ASP A 264 -3.73 9.93 25.68
C ASP A 264 -2.78 8.72 25.60
N PRO A 265 -2.36 8.17 26.74
CA PRO A 265 -1.49 7.00 26.79
C PRO A 265 -2.04 5.76 26.08
N ASN A 266 -3.34 5.72 25.82
CA ASN A 266 -4.02 4.60 25.16
C ASN A 266 -4.24 4.84 23.64
N PHE A 267 -3.70 5.91 23.07
CA PHE A 267 -3.82 6.18 21.64
C PHE A 267 -2.96 5.17 20.85
N THR A 268 -3.58 4.02 20.53
CA THR A 268 -2.90 2.84 19.98
C THR A 268 -2.17 3.15 18.66
N LEU A 269 -2.79 3.94 17.77
CA LEU A 269 -2.17 4.31 16.48
C LEU A 269 -0.89 5.12 16.65
N ALA A 270 -0.91 6.15 17.50
CA ALA A 270 0.29 6.96 17.75
C ALA A 270 1.43 6.10 18.34
N ARG A 271 1.09 5.11 19.16
CA ARG A 271 2.08 4.19 19.73
C ARG A 271 2.66 3.26 18.66
N TYR A 272 1.82 2.75 17.75
CA TYR A 272 2.25 1.94 16.63
C TYR A 272 3.16 2.73 15.68
N ASP A 273 2.79 3.98 15.34
CA ASP A 273 3.57 4.81 14.42
C ASP A 273 4.85 5.37 15.09
N LEU A 274 4.85 5.56 16.41
CA LEU A 274 6.06 5.81 17.19
C LEU A 274 7.05 4.65 17.08
N ALA A 275 6.55 3.39 17.15
CA ALA A 275 7.40 2.23 16.90
C ALA A 275 7.97 2.20 15.49
N ALA A 276 7.16 2.58 14.48
CA ALA A 276 7.61 2.69 13.10
C ALA A 276 8.69 3.77 12.93
N ALA A 277 8.55 4.92 13.60
CA ALA A 277 9.56 5.99 13.59
C ALA A 277 10.89 5.53 14.21
N TYR A 278 10.85 4.82 15.35
CA TYR A 278 12.04 4.21 15.95
C TYR A 278 12.68 3.17 15.02
N ASN A 279 11.87 2.37 14.31
CA ASN A 279 12.39 1.41 13.33
C ASN A 279 13.16 2.10 12.19
N VAL A 280 12.65 3.23 11.67
CA VAL A 280 13.34 4.02 10.64
C VAL A 280 14.71 4.52 11.12
N LEU A 281 14.84 4.83 12.42
CA LEU A 281 16.10 5.24 13.04
C LEU A 281 17.01 4.06 13.41
N GLY A 282 16.60 2.81 13.19
CA GLY A 282 17.34 1.62 13.62
C GLY A 282 17.33 1.36 15.12
N MET A 283 16.44 2.02 15.86
CA MET A 283 16.28 1.87 17.32
C MET A 283 15.35 0.68 17.60
N GLU A 284 15.87 -0.54 17.36
CA GLU A 284 15.05 -1.76 17.39
C GLU A 284 14.42 -2.04 18.75
N ASP A 285 15.16 -1.85 19.85
CA ASP A 285 14.65 -2.11 21.20
C ASP A 285 13.49 -1.19 21.57
N GLU A 286 13.56 0.09 21.19
CA GLU A 286 12.49 1.06 21.35
C GLU A 286 11.27 0.67 20.53
N ALA A 287 11.47 0.29 19.26
CA ALA A 287 10.41 -0.14 18.38
C ALA A 287 9.67 -1.37 18.95
N ILE A 288 10.41 -2.39 19.37
CA ILE A 288 9.85 -3.61 19.99
C ILE A 288 9.00 -3.25 21.21
N ARG A 289 9.55 -2.42 22.14
CA ARG A 289 8.80 -1.98 23.34
C ARG A 289 7.48 -1.28 23.00
N GLN A 290 7.46 -0.46 21.95
CA GLN A 290 6.21 0.21 21.56
C GLN A 290 5.23 -0.74 20.86
N TYR A 291 5.69 -1.67 20.02
CA TYR A 291 4.82 -2.71 19.44
C TYR A 291 4.22 -3.61 20.52
N GLU A 292 4.99 -4.04 21.52
CA GLU A 292 4.48 -4.83 22.66
C GLU A 292 3.41 -4.08 23.45
N LYS A 293 3.62 -2.77 23.72
CA LYS A 293 2.61 -1.92 24.36
C LYS A 293 1.36 -1.76 23.48
N THR A 294 1.53 -1.65 22.17
CA THR A 294 0.42 -1.59 21.21
C THR A 294 -0.42 -2.86 21.27
N ILE A 295 0.22 -4.04 21.25
CA ILE A 295 -0.46 -5.33 21.34
C ILE A 295 -1.11 -5.54 22.71
N LYS A 296 -0.52 -5.01 23.79
CA LYS A 296 -1.13 -5.06 25.11
C LYS A 296 -2.43 -4.24 25.17
N LEU A 297 -2.48 -3.10 24.51
CA LEU A 297 -3.68 -2.25 24.42
C LEU A 297 -4.72 -2.82 23.45
N GLN A 298 -4.27 -3.36 22.35
CA GLN A 298 -5.10 -3.94 21.29
C GLN A 298 -4.51 -5.27 20.81
N PRO A 299 -4.89 -6.41 21.45
CA PRO A 299 -4.28 -7.72 21.19
C PRO A 299 -4.44 -8.25 19.75
N ASN A 300 -5.40 -7.72 19.01
CA ASN A 300 -5.69 -8.10 17.64
C ASN A 300 -5.28 -7.01 16.62
N PHE A 301 -4.23 -6.24 16.91
CA PHE A 301 -3.67 -5.26 15.97
C PHE A 301 -2.72 -5.98 14.98
N PRO A 302 -3.17 -6.32 13.75
CA PRO A 302 -2.46 -7.26 12.90
C PRO A 302 -1.10 -6.74 12.45
N GLU A 303 -0.96 -5.43 12.17
CA GLU A 303 0.30 -4.83 11.73
C GLU A 303 1.35 -4.84 12.85
N ALA A 304 0.97 -4.53 14.09
CA ALA A 304 1.90 -4.58 15.22
C ALA A 304 2.36 -6.01 15.49
N LEU A 305 1.44 -6.98 15.43
CA LEU A 305 1.76 -8.40 15.55
C LEU A 305 2.73 -8.84 14.45
N SER A 306 2.47 -8.47 13.19
CA SER A 306 3.32 -8.82 12.04
C SER A 306 4.72 -8.19 12.16
N ASN A 307 4.81 -6.91 12.55
CA ASN A 307 6.10 -6.24 12.72
C ASN A 307 6.91 -6.87 13.84
N LEU A 308 6.30 -7.15 14.99
CA LEU A 308 6.95 -7.85 16.10
C LEU A 308 7.40 -9.26 15.69
N GLY A 309 6.58 -9.98 14.92
CA GLY A 309 6.93 -11.26 14.31
C GLY A 309 8.19 -11.16 13.42
N GLY A 310 8.30 -10.09 12.63
CA GLY A 310 9.46 -9.79 11.81
C GLY A 310 10.74 -9.60 12.64
N TYR A 311 10.66 -8.89 13.76
CA TYR A 311 11.80 -8.75 14.70
C TYR A 311 12.21 -10.08 15.29
N TYR A 312 11.26 -10.90 15.75
CA TYR A 312 11.57 -12.23 16.27
C TYR A 312 12.20 -13.14 15.21
N PHE A 313 11.74 -13.06 13.96
CA PHE A 313 12.33 -13.82 12.86
C PHE A 313 13.79 -13.45 12.62
N ARG A 314 14.11 -12.15 12.52
CA ARG A 314 15.47 -11.65 12.33
C ARG A 314 16.39 -11.98 13.51
N SER A 315 15.88 -11.95 14.73
CA SER A 315 16.64 -12.31 15.94
C SER A 315 16.76 -13.84 16.17
N GLY A 316 16.28 -14.67 15.23
CA GLY A 316 16.35 -16.13 15.32
C GLY A 316 15.35 -16.78 16.28
N LYS A 317 14.43 -15.99 16.85
CA LYS A 317 13.35 -16.50 17.74
C LYS A 317 12.18 -17.01 16.89
N ILE A 318 12.43 -18.08 16.10
CA ILE A 318 11.55 -18.52 15.01
C ILE A 318 10.15 -18.91 15.48
N GLU A 319 10.04 -19.63 16.61
CA GLU A 319 8.73 -20.02 17.18
C GLU A 319 7.92 -18.81 17.67
N HIS A 320 8.58 -17.79 18.23
CA HIS A 320 7.90 -16.54 18.61
C HIS A 320 7.39 -15.81 17.36
N ALA A 321 8.19 -15.78 16.28
CA ALA A 321 7.77 -15.20 15.01
C ALA A 321 6.54 -15.91 14.45
N LYS A 322 6.53 -17.27 14.42
CA LYS A 322 5.38 -18.08 14.01
C LYS A 322 4.11 -17.66 14.76
N ASN A 323 4.18 -17.64 16.11
CA ASN A 323 3.05 -17.28 16.96
C ASN A 323 2.51 -15.87 16.66
N MET A 324 3.40 -14.89 16.39
CA MET A 324 2.97 -13.52 16.08
C MET A 324 2.28 -13.45 14.71
N PHE A 325 2.80 -14.11 13.68
CA PHE A 325 2.16 -14.12 12.36
C PHE A 325 0.83 -14.88 12.38
N GLU A 326 0.73 -16.00 13.09
CA GLU A 326 -0.54 -16.72 13.28
C GLU A 326 -1.61 -15.84 13.95
N LYS A 327 -1.23 -15.10 15.01
CA LYS A 327 -2.12 -14.12 15.64
C LYS A 327 -2.53 -13.00 14.69
N ALA A 328 -1.61 -12.48 13.88
CA ALA A 328 -1.90 -11.46 12.88
C ALA A 328 -2.91 -11.97 11.85
N ILE A 329 -2.73 -13.20 11.34
CA ILE A 329 -3.65 -13.84 10.40
C ILE A 329 -5.00 -14.16 11.04
N LYS A 330 -5.02 -14.57 12.33
CA LYS A 330 -6.26 -14.77 13.07
C LYS A 330 -7.04 -13.45 13.24
N ALA A 331 -6.33 -12.35 13.52
CA ALA A 331 -6.93 -11.02 13.63
C ALA A 331 -7.43 -10.52 12.27
N TYR A 332 -6.64 -10.79 11.21
CA TYR A 332 -7.00 -10.43 9.85
C TYR A 332 -6.59 -11.53 8.83
N PRO A 333 -7.54 -12.39 8.41
CA PRO A 333 -7.24 -13.59 7.60
C PRO A 333 -6.63 -13.33 6.22
N ASN A 334 -6.82 -12.13 5.66
CA ASN A 334 -6.32 -11.73 4.34
C ASN A 334 -5.09 -10.80 4.44
N PHE A 335 -4.38 -10.83 5.57
CA PHE A 335 -3.18 -10.00 5.75
C PHE A 335 -2.00 -10.59 4.97
N ILE A 336 -1.78 -10.09 3.75
CA ILE A 336 -0.83 -10.59 2.76
C ILE A 336 0.59 -10.73 3.34
N GLN A 337 1.08 -9.70 4.05
CA GLN A 337 2.42 -9.70 4.63
C GLN A 337 2.58 -10.79 5.70
N ALA A 338 1.59 -10.94 6.58
CA ALA A 338 1.65 -11.96 7.62
C ALA A 338 1.56 -13.38 7.04
N LEU A 339 0.72 -13.60 6.02
CA LEU A 339 0.63 -14.88 5.29
C LEU A 339 1.97 -15.25 4.64
N SER A 340 2.60 -14.32 3.93
CA SER A 340 3.90 -14.55 3.29
C SER A 340 5.01 -14.81 4.31
N ASN A 341 5.05 -14.01 5.40
CA ASN A 341 6.03 -14.15 6.45
C ASN A 341 5.85 -15.47 7.23
N LEU A 342 4.62 -15.91 7.47
CA LEU A 342 4.37 -17.24 8.06
C LEU A 342 4.90 -18.34 7.15
N GLY A 343 4.69 -18.24 5.84
CA GLY A 343 5.27 -19.18 4.87
C GLY A 343 6.80 -19.25 4.96
N ALA A 344 7.48 -18.10 5.08
CA ALA A 344 8.93 -18.03 5.26
C ALA A 344 9.38 -18.68 6.59
N VAL A 345 8.64 -18.42 7.68
CA VAL A 345 8.91 -19.02 9.00
C VAL A 345 8.73 -20.54 8.96
N LEU A 346 7.66 -21.04 8.38
CA LEU A 346 7.39 -22.46 8.24
C LEU A 346 8.49 -23.16 7.41
N ASN A 347 8.95 -22.54 6.33
CA ASN A 347 10.11 -23.04 5.58
C ASN A 347 11.37 -23.13 6.45
N LYS A 348 11.61 -22.12 7.31
CA LYS A 348 12.75 -22.09 8.22
C LYS A 348 12.67 -23.19 9.30
N LEU A 349 11.45 -23.56 9.69
CA LEU A 349 11.15 -24.64 10.63
C LEU A 349 11.18 -26.04 9.98
N GLY A 350 11.39 -26.14 8.67
CA GLY A 350 11.34 -27.42 7.93
C GLY A 350 9.91 -27.95 7.76
N GLN A 351 8.91 -27.08 7.72
CA GLN A 351 7.48 -27.38 7.54
C GLN A 351 6.96 -26.88 6.18
N PRO A 352 7.56 -27.27 5.04
CA PRO A 352 7.21 -26.72 3.72
C PRO A 352 5.77 -27.05 3.30
N GLU A 353 5.21 -28.20 3.72
CA GLU A 353 3.83 -28.60 3.42
C GLU A 353 2.84 -27.61 4.03
N GLU A 354 3.10 -27.11 5.25
CA GLU A 354 2.27 -26.13 5.94
C GLU A 354 2.45 -24.72 5.33
N ALA A 355 3.64 -24.41 4.80
CA ALA A 355 3.93 -23.10 4.19
C ALA A 355 3.13 -22.85 2.89
N ILE A 356 2.98 -23.89 2.04
CA ILE A 356 2.39 -23.77 0.69
C ILE A 356 0.98 -23.17 0.69
N PRO A 357 0.03 -23.58 1.54
CA PRO A 357 -1.32 -22.97 1.56
C PRO A 357 -1.30 -21.47 1.83
N HIS A 358 -0.46 -21.00 2.76
CA HIS A 358 -0.34 -19.58 3.10
C HIS A 358 0.28 -18.78 1.94
N LEU A 359 1.32 -19.32 1.30
CA LEU A 359 1.97 -18.69 0.15
C LEU A 359 1.06 -18.65 -1.08
N LYS A 360 0.33 -19.73 -1.36
CA LYS A 360 -0.68 -19.75 -2.43
C LYS A 360 -1.80 -18.75 -2.14
N LYS A 361 -2.26 -18.62 -0.89
CA LYS A 361 -3.24 -17.61 -0.51
C LYS A 361 -2.67 -16.19 -0.70
N THR A 362 -1.43 -15.95 -0.33
CA THR A 362 -0.73 -14.67 -0.59
C THR A 362 -0.80 -14.31 -2.07
N LEU A 363 -0.43 -15.27 -2.96
CA LEU A 363 -0.40 -15.06 -4.41
C LEU A 363 -1.80 -14.96 -5.05
N ALA A 364 -2.81 -15.59 -4.46
CA ALA A 364 -4.20 -15.41 -4.86
C ALA A 364 -4.72 -13.99 -4.54
N LEU A 365 -4.28 -13.42 -3.40
CA LEU A 365 -4.63 -12.06 -2.97
C LEU A 365 -3.80 -10.98 -3.70
N ASN A 366 -2.53 -11.26 -3.97
CA ASN A 366 -1.63 -10.37 -4.72
C ASN A 366 -0.70 -11.21 -5.62
N PRO A 367 -1.04 -11.38 -6.91
CA PRO A 367 -0.22 -12.12 -7.86
C PRO A 367 1.15 -11.50 -8.17
N GLU A 368 1.37 -10.24 -7.77
CA GLU A 368 2.63 -9.52 -7.97
C GLU A 368 3.53 -9.50 -6.72
N PHE A 369 3.22 -10.30 -5.71
CA PHE A 369 3.99 -10.34 -4.47
C PHE A 369 5.24 -11.24 -4.63
N ALA A 370 6.29 -10.70 -5.21
CA ALA A 370 7.51 -11.43 -5.65
C ALA A 370 8.12 -12.33 -4.56
N ILE A 371 8.20 -11.85 -3.30
CA ILE A 371 8.78 -12.62 -2.19
C ILE A 371 7.98 -13.88 -1.86
N ALA A 372 6.67 -13.91 -2.15
CA ALA A 372 5.87 -15.13 -1.94
C ALA A 372 6.21 -16.21 -2.97
N TYR A 373 6.53 -15.85 -4.21
CA TYR A 373 7.05 -16.80 -5.20
C TYR A 373 8.39 -17.39 -4.77
N PHE A 374 9.32 -16.56 -4.27
CA PHE A 374 10.59 -17.05 -3.73
C PHE A 374 10.36 -18.05 -2.58
N ASN A 375 9.52 -17.71 -1.62
CA ASN A 375 9.21 -18.58 -0.49
C ASN A 375 8.47 -19.85 -0.91
N LEU A 376 7.57 -19.75 -1.91
CA LEU A 376 6.88 -20.93 -2.48
C LEU A 376 7.89 -21.86 -3.19
N GLY A 377 8.81 -21.28 -3.96
CA GLY A 377 9.91 -22.03 -4.56
C GLY A 377 10.76 -22.76 -3.51
N ASN A 378 11.03 -22.12 -2.37
CA ASN A 378 11.74 -22.75 -1.25
C ASN A 378 10.98 -23.96 -0.68
N SER A 379 9.66 -23.82 -0.47
CA SER A 379 8.81 -24.93 -0.01
C SER A 379 8.81 -26.10 -1.01
N GLN A 380 8.58 -25.79 -2.29
CA GLN A 380 8.54 -26.79 -3.38
C GLN A 380 9.88 -27.47 -3.56
N PHE A 381 10.99 -26.74 -3.46
CA PHE A 381 12.34 -27.30 -3.51
C PHE A 381 12.60 -28.26 -2.35
N ALA A 382 12.23 -27.90 -1.14
CA ALA A 382 12.38 -28.75 0.05
C ALA A 382 11.58 -30.06 -0.07
N MET A 383 10.46 -30.03 -0.78
CA MET A 383 9.64 -31.20 -1.09
C MET A 383 10.09 -31.97 -2.34
N ASN A 384 11.21 -31.61 -2.96
CA ASN A 384 11.71 -32.12 -4.23
C ASN A 384 10.78 -31.94 -5.45
N HIS A 385 9.84 -30.98 -5.37
CA HIS A 385 8.99 -30.60 -6.49
C HIS A 385 9.75 -29.62 -7.41
N PHE A 386 10.87 -30.08 -8.00
CA PHE A 386 11.85 -29.23 -8.66
C PHE A 386 11.28 -28.44 -9.85
N GLY A 387 10.37 -29.03 -10.64
CA GLY A 387 9.75 -28.33 -11.77
C GLY A 387 8.83 -27.19 -11.36
N GLU A 388 8.12 -27.32 -10.22
CA GLU A 388 7.31 -26.24 -9.65
C GLU A 388 8.19 -25.18 -9.00
N ALA A 389 9.22 -25.60 -8.26
CA ALA A 389 10.19 -24.71 -7.62
C ALA A 389 10.88 -23.80 -8.64
N GLN A 390 11.31 -24.37 -9.77
CA GLN A 390 11.91 -23.61 -10.86
C GLN A 390 10.98 -22.50 -11.35
N LYS A 391 9.72 -22.83 -11.67
CA LYS A 391 8.74 -21.84 -12.13
C LYS A 391 8.51 -20.71 -11.10
N SER A 392 8.45 -21.07 -9.83
CA SER A 392 8.27 -20.10 -8.75
C SER A 392 9.49 -19.18 -8.62
N TYR A 393 10.71 -19.69 -8.70
CA TYR A 393 11.92 -18.87 -8.68
C TYR A 393 12.03 -17.98 -9.92
N GLU A 394 11.81 -18.54 -11.12
CA GLU A 394 11.81 -17.76 -12.37
C GLU A 394 10.81 -16.59 -12.29
N ARG A 395 9.61 -16.83 -11.76
CA ARG A 395 8.60 -15.78 -11.59
C ARG A 395 9.05 -14.70 -10.60
N SER A 396 9.74 -15.08 -9.52
CA SER A 396 10.31 -14.14 -8.56
C SER A 396 11.38 -13.24 -9.20
N VAL A 397 12.26 -13.82 -10.05
CA VAL A 397 13.29 -13.07 -10.81
C VAL A 397 12.65 -12.12 -11.83
N GLU A 398 11.65 -12.57 -12.59
CA GLU A 398 10.91 -11.73 -13.53
C GLU A 398 10.31 -10.48 -12.86
N MET A 399 9.97 -10.59 -11.59
CA MET A 399 9.45 -9.49 -10.76
C MET A 399 10.55 -8.63 -10.11
N GLY A 400 11.81 -8.85 -10.46
CA GLY A 400 12.93 -8.05 -9.99
C GLY A 400 13.49 -8.48 -8.62
N LEU A 401 13.07 -9.63 -8.09
CA LEU A 401 13.61 -10.16 -6.84
C LEU A 401 14.70 -11.19 -7.16
N ASP A 402 15.96 -10.80 -6.90
CA ASP A 402 17.14 -11.56 -7.28
C ASP A 402 18.00 -11.88 -6.04
N PHE A 403 17.92 -13.11 -5.56
CA PHE A 403 18.68 -13.60 -4.40
C PHE A 403 19.73 -14.63 -4.80
N LEU A 404 20.96 -14.45 -4.32
CA LEU A 404 22.06 -15.41 -4.50
C LEU A 404 21.65 -16.87 -4.17
N SER A 405 20.90 -17.06 -3.07
CA SER A 405 20.41 -18.39 -2.65
C SER A 405 19.44 -19.04 -3.65
N MET A 406 18.73 -18.24 -4.43
CA MET A 406 17.80 -18.72 -5.46
C MET A 406 18.56 -19.26 -6.67
N HIS A 407 19.61 -18.56 -7.12
CA HIS A 407 20.48 -19.03 -8.20
C HIS A 407 21.19 -20.33 -7.87
N TRP A 408 21.59 -20.51 -6.62
CA TRP A 408 22.12 -21.80 -6.15
C TRP A 408 21.10 -22.95 -6.29
N LYS A 409 19.84 -22.69 -5.95
CA LYS A 409 18.77 -23.70 -6.08
C LYS A 409 18.40 -23.95 -7.55
N LEU A 410 18.34 -22.93 -8.37
CA LEU A 410 18.16 -23.07 -9.82
C LEU A 410 19.31 -23.85 -10.45
N TYR A 411 20.56 -23.53 -10.07
CA TYR A 411 21.72 -24.35 -10.47
C TYR A 411 21.54 -25.82 -10.13
N GLU A 412 21.14 -26.17 -8.89
CA GLU A 412 20.93 -27.56 -8.50
C GLU A 412 19.84 -28.23 -9.32
N ILE A 413 18.74 -27.54 -9.59
CA ILE A 413 17.63 -28.06 -10.42
C ILE A 413 18.12 -28.33 -11.84
N HIS A 414 18.78 -27.37 -12.48
CA HIS A 414 19.27 -27.49 -13.85
C HIS A 414 20.37 -28.56 -13.96
N PHE A 415 21.25 -28.67 -12.98
CA PHE A 415 22.30 -29.69 -12.94
C PHE A 415 21.69 -31.10 -12.83
N LYS A 416 20.72 -31.31 -11.94
CA LYS A 416 19.98 -32.58 -11.80
C LYS A 416 19.25 -32.99 -13.08
N ASN A 417 18.67 -32.00 -13.78
CA ASN A 417 17.98 -32.18 -15.05
C ASN A 417 18.94 -32.34 -16.25
N LYS A 418 20.26 -32.29 -16.03
CA LYS A 418 21.29 -32.31 -17.09
C LYS A 418 21.19 -31.15 -18.06
N GLU A 419 20.57 -30.05 -17.65
CA GLU A 419 20.47 -28.78 -18.40
C GLU A 419 21.72 -27.91 -18.19
N TYR A 420 22.90 -28.44 -18.55
CA TYR A 420 24.19 -27.86 -18.16
C TYR A 420 24.40 -26.42 -18.63
N LYS A 421 23.85 -26.03 -19.80
CA LYS A 421 23.91 -24.63 -20.28
C LYS A 421 23.15 -23.68 -19.35
N LYS A 422 22.01 -24.11 -18.81
CA LYS A 422 21.25 -23.29 -17.83
C LYS A 422 21.96 -23.27 -16.48
N ALA A 423 22.49 -24.44 -16.03
CA ALA A 423 23.30 -24.50 -14.82
C ALA A 423 24.53 -23.58 -14.88
N GLU A 424 25.21 -23.52 -16.06
CA GLU A 424 26.32 -22.62 -16.31
C GLU A 424 25.89 -21.14 -16.19
N LYS A 425 24.73 -20.80 -16.73
CA LYS A 425 24.17 -19.43 -16.63
C LYS A 425 23.98 -19.03 -15.16
N GLU A 426 23.38 -19.91 -14.35
CA GLU A 426 23.14 -19.62 -12.94
C GLU A 426 24.48 -19.42 -12.17
N LEU A 427 25.49 -20.24 -12.43
CA LEU A 427 26.81 -20.07 -11.83
C LEU A 427 27.48 -18.74 -12.24
N LYS A 428 27.31 -18.30 -13.48
CA LYS A 428 27.80 -17.00 -13.94
C LYS A 428 27.10 -15.87 -13.23
N THR A 429 25.76 -15.93 -13.10
CA THR A 429 24.99 -14.95 -12.31
C THR A 429 25.44 -14.91 -10.84
N ILE A 430 25.67 -16.08 -10.23
CA ILE A 430 26.24 -16.13 -8.87
C ILE A 430 27.57 -15.39 -8.80
N LEU A 431 28.46 -15.55 -9.80
CA LEU A 431 29.74 -14.87 -9.85
C LEU A 431 29.65 -13.39 -10.20
N GLU A 432 28.59 -12.95 -10.88
CA GLU A 432 28.28 -11.52 -11.06
C GLU A 432 27.87 -10.86 -9.74
N ILE A 433 27.07 -11.57 -8.91
CA ILE A 433 26.63 -11.09 -7.59
C ILE A 433 27.78 -11.18 -6.56
N ASP A 434 28.52 -12.29 -6.58
CA ASP A 434 29.64 -12.59 -5.65
C ASP A 434 30.87 -13.06 -6.44
N PRO A 435 31.72 -12.15 -6.93
CA PRO A 435 32.89 -12.49 -7.77
C PRO A 435 33.95 -13.34 -7.08
N ILE A 436 33.95 -13.40 -5.75
CA ILE A 436 34.92 -14.19 -4.97
C ILE A 436 34.40 -15.56 -4.55
N ASN A 437 33.25 -15.97 -5.03
CA ASN A 437 32.62 -17.24 -4.69
C ASN A 437 33.40 -18.45 -5.26
N ASP A 438 34.28 -19.04 -4.44
CA ASP A 438 35.14 -20.13 -4.87
C ASP A 438 34.36 -21.41 -5.22
N ASP A 439 33.21 -21.66 -4.57
CA ASP A 439 32.39 -22.85 -4.89
C ASP A 439 31.76 -22.73 -6.27
N ALA A 440 31.24 -21.56 -6.62
CA ALA A 440 30.72 -21.29 -7.95
C ALA A 440 31.81 -21.42 -9.03
N LYS A 441 33.03 -20.92 -8.79
CA LYS A 441 34.18 -21.07 -9.71
C LYS A 441 34.53 -22.55 -9.92
N LYS A 442 34.64 -23.33 -8.84
CA LYS A 442 34.94 -24.77 -8.90
C LYS A 442 33.86 -25.52 -9.67
N LYS A 443 32.59 -25.25 -9.37
CA LYS A 443 31.46 -25.91 -10.06
C LYS A 443 31.40 -25.52 -11.54
N LEU A 444 31.66 -24.26 -11.90
CA LEU A 444 31.71 -23.79 -13.28
C LEU A 444 32.82 -24.51 -14.07
N PHE A 445 34.00 -24.67 -13.48
CA PHE A 445 35.12 -25.39 -14.10
C PHE A 445 34.84 -26.89 -14.30
N SER A 446 34.07 -27.49 -13.38
CA SER A 446 33.76 -28.93 -13.41
C SER A 446 32.48 -29.29 -14.14
N LEU A 447 31.76 -28.33 -14.72
CA LEU A 447 30.56 -28.61 -15.49
C LEU A 447 30.86 -29.49 -16.71
N PRO A 448 30.02 -30.51 -16.99
CA PRO A 448 30.16 -31.29 -18.22
C PRO A 448 30.03 -30.40 -19.46
N THR A 449 31.03 -30.47 -20.36
CA THR A 449 30.94 -29.78 -21.65
C THR A 449 29.85 -30.41 -22.52
N THR A 450 28.84 -29.66 -22.84
CA THR A 450 27.83 -30.04 -23.84
C THR A 450 28.45 -29.86 -25.23
N HIS A 451 28.84 -30.95 -25.84
CA HIS A 451 29.15 -31.02 -27.28
C HIS A 451 27.86 -30.92 -28.11
#